data_b46f574b57868af960df0a37f802763e
#
_entry.id   b46f574b57868af960df0a37f802763e
#
_cell.length_a   1.000
_cell.length_b   1.000
_cell.length_c   1.000
_cell.angle_alpha   90.00
_cell.angle_beta   90.00
_cell.angle_gamma   90.00
#
_symmetry.space_group_name_H-M   'P 1'
#
loop_
_entity.id
_entity.type
_entity.pdbx_description
1 polymer ?
#
loop_
_entity_poly.entity_id
_entity_poly.type
_entity_poly.pdbx_seq_one_letter_code
_entity_poly.pdbx_strand_id
1 'polypeptide(L)'
;PELRSKFLDLYHSRYLRPLKDYLVGSTESFGRLFSQMPSVANVFFSWPLSSMLLKEQIGLRDLPEYSPEPVRRRLLNSAAPAFDLDGLILRTPEELEQSVILLQDAFTSFYESQLVLEFYELLCHLGYTVYVAPFHPNGKPLHVKGFLDKFQKVAEKNTKWLIHVARSGIPMVGLDPSVVLTYRDEYLKILGENELPFEVLLPQELLVKSSEKFREFAVSAKSNLPEYQLLGHCTQKTQVQLS
;
A
#
# COMPACT_ATOMS: atom_id res chain seq x y z
N PRO A 1 9.91 -4.59 -14.50
CA PRO A 1 10.45 -4.54 -13.13
C PRO A 1 11.23 -5.79 -12.78
N GLU A 2 10.73 -6.97 -13.10
CA GLU A 2 11.30 -8.28 -12.73
C GLU A 2 12.71 -8.52 -13.28
N LEU A 3 12.95 -8.29 -14.58
CA LEU A 3 14.27 -8.44 -15.19
C LEU A 3 15.32 -7.60 -14.46
N ARG A 4 14.96 -6.36 -14.11
CA ARG A 4 15.85 -5.46 -13.38
C ARG A 4 16.17 -5.97 -11.97
N SER A 5 15.18 -6.46 -11.23
CA SER A 5 15.40 -6.97 -9.86
C SER A 5 16.26 -8.23 -9.86
N LYS A 6 16.03 -9.17 -10.78
CA LYS A 6 16.88 -10.36 -10.98
C LYS A 6 18.32 -9.99 -11.41
N PHE A 7 18.45 -9.01 -12.32
CA PHE A 7 19.77 -8.52 -12.70
C PHE A 7 20.51 -7.88 -11.51
N LEU A 8 19.84 -7.03 -10.73
CA LEU A 8 20.45 -6.40 -9.56
C LEU A 8 20.84 -7.42 -8.48
N ASP A 9 20.03 -8.44 -8.27
CA ASP A 9 20.34 -9.52 -7.34
C ASP A 9 21.61 -10.26 -7.77
N LEU A 10 21.66 -10.71 -9.03
CA LEU A 10 22.83 -11.38 -9.61
C LEU A 10 24.08 -10.47 -9.64
N TYR A 11 23.93 -9.21 -10.00
CA TYR A 11 25.03 -8.26 -10.05
C TYR A 11 25.64 -8.05 -8.65
N HIS A 12 24.81 -7.83 -7.64
CA HIS A 12 25.25 -7.59 -6.27
C HIS A 12 25.59 -8.86 -5.47
N SER A 13 25.41 -10.03 -6.03
CA SER A 13 26.05 -11.25 -5.50
C SER A 13 27.57 -11.25 -5.74
N ARG A 14 28.07 -10.45 -6.69
CA ARG A 14 29.48 -10.35 -7.05
C ARG A 14 30.11 -9.00 -6.74
N TYR A 15 29.34 -7.93 -6.72
CA TYR A 15 29.79 -6.55 -6.54
C TYR A 15 29.14 -5.89 -5.34
N LEU A 16 29.88 -4.97 -4.71
CA LEU A 16 29.35 -4.21 -3.57
C LEU A 16 28.07 -3.46 -3.95
N ARG A 17 27.11 -3.55 -3.07
CA ARG A 17 25.82 -2.86 -3.22
C ARG A 17 25.92 -1.44 -2.66
N PRO A 18 25.43 -0.43 -3.37
CA PRO A 18 25.40 0.95 -2.89
C PRO A 18 24.57 1.08 -1.61
N LEU A 19 25.02 1.94 -0.69
CA LEU A 19 24.32 2.18 0.58
C LEU A 19 22.87 2.66 0.39
N LYS A 20 22.63 3.47 -0.65
CA LYS A 20 21.28 3.92 -1.03
C LYS A 20 20.29 2.78 -1.26
N ASP A 21 20.76 1.62 -1.78
CA ASP A 21 19.87 0.50 -2.06
C ASP A 21 19.40 -0.18 -0.78
N TYR A 22 20.26 -0.23 0.26
CA TYR A 22 19.87 -0.70 1.59
C TYR A 22 18.84 0.24 2.23
N LEU A 23 19.05 1.55 2.12
CA LEU A 23 18.12 2.54 2.69
C LEU A 23 16.76 2.46 1.99
N VAL A 24 16.74 2.44 0.65
CA VAL A 24 15.49 2.29 -0.10
C VAL A 24 14.83 0.95 0.18
N GLY A 25 15.58 -0.15 0.20
CA GLY A 25 15.05 -1.48 0.53
C GLY A 25 14.44 -1.56 1.94
N SER A 26 14.90 -0.72 2.85
CA SER A 26 14.42 -0.68 4.25
C SER A 26 13.34 0.38 4.50
N THR A 27 12.80 1.02 3.46
CA THR A 27 11.79 2.10 3.58
C THR A 27 10.58 1.69 4.42
N GLU A 28 10.10 0.47 4.28
CA GLU A 28 8.96 -0.03 5.07
C GLU A 28 9.26 -0.12 6.57
N SER A 29 10.48 -0.54 6.93
CA SER A 29 10.89 -0.68 8.33
C SER A 29 11.17 0.67 8.97
N PHE A 30 11.97 1.51 8.30
CA PHE A 30 12.29 2.86 8.78
C PHE A 30 11.07 3.78 8.70
N GLY A 31 10.26 3.68 7.63
CA GLY A 31 9.04 4.45 7.47
C GLY A 31 8.07 4.22 8.64
N ARG A 32 7.88 2.96 9.05
CA ARG A 32 7.08 2.64 10.23
C ARG A 32 7.62 3.28 11.51
N LEU A 33 8.93 3.34 11.69
CA LEU A 33 9.55 3.94 12.86
C LEU A 33 9.42 5.47 12.83
N PHE A 34 9.83 6.10 11.74
CA PHE A 34 9.85 7.55 11.61
C PHE A 34 8.44 8.17 11.52
N SER A 35 7.47 7.45 10.98
CA SER A 35 6.07 7.91 10.96
C SER A 35 5.44 8.03 12.35
N GLN A 36 6.05 7.46 13.40
CA GLN A 36 5.59 7.66 14.78
C GLN A 36 5.96 9.04 15.32
N MET A 37 7.02 9.64 14.80
CA MET A 37 7.53 10.97 15.18
C MET A 37 7.82 11.81 13.92
N PRO A 38 6.81 12.11 13.08
CA PRO A 38 7.02 12.68 11.76
C PRO A 38 7.71 14.05 11.81
N SER A 39 7.37 14.90 12.78
CA SER A 39 8.00 16.22 12.93
C SER A 39 9.50 16.13 13.18
N VAL A 40 9.94 15.19 14.03
CA VAL A 40 11.36 14.96 14.30
C VAL A 40 12.07 14.40 13.07
N ALA A 41 11.44 13.43 12.40
CA ALA A 41 11.98 12.84 11.18
C ALA A 41 12.13 13.89 10.07
N ASN A 42 11.10 14.70 9.81
CA ASN A 42 11.13 15.73 8.79
C ASN A 42 12.19 16.80 9.09
N VAL A 43 12.32 17.27 10.34
CA VAL A 43 13.39 18.19 10.74
C VAL A 43 14.77 17.55 10.53
N PHE A 44 14.96 16.29 10.90
CA PHE A 44 16.23 15.60 10.68
C PHE A 44 16.58 15.48 9.20
N PHE A 45 15.66 15.08 8.35
CA PHE A 45 15.90 14.90 6.92
C PHE A 45 16.04 16.24 6.16
N SER A 46 15.41 17.31 6.63
CA SER A 46 15.54 18.67 6.06
C SER A 46 16.73 19.46 6.59
N TRP A 47 17.38 19.00 7.66
CA TRP A 47 18.57 19.69 8.20
C TRP A 47 19.67 19.77 7.15
N PRO A 48 20.33 20.94 6.98
CA PRO A 48 21.32 21.14 5.92
C PRO A 48 22.43 20.08 5.89
N LEU A 49 22.96 19.71 7.05
CA LEU A 49 24.06 18.75 7.15
C LEU A 49 23.63 17.32 6.78
N SER A 50 22.49 16.84 7.30
CA SER A 50 21.95 15.52 6.98
C SER A 50 21.48 15.45 5.52
N SER A 51 20.83 16.49 5.02
CA SER A 51 20.41 16.60 3.62
C SER A 51 21.61 16.57 2.66
N MET A 52 22.70 17.32 2.98
CA MET A 52 23.94 17.27 2.20
C MET A 52 24.56 15.87 2.20
N LEU A 53 24.68 15.25 3.37
CA LEU A 53 25.21 13.89 3.50
C LEU A 53 24.39 12.87 2.69
N LEU A 54 23.07 12.92 2.78
CA LEU A 54 22.17 12.03 2.05
C LEU A 54 22.26 12.23 0.53
N LYS A 55 22.34 13.48 0.07
CA LYS A 55 22.44 13.83 -1.35
C LYS A 55 23.79 13.50 -1.95
N GLU A 56 24.88 13.93 -1.31
CA GLU A 56 26.22 13.88 -1.89
C GLU A 56 26.92 12.55 -1.63
N GLN A 57 26.82 11.99 -0.44
CA GLN A 57 27.53 10.76 -0.07
C GLN A 57 26.70 9.51 -0.38
N ILE A 58 25.39 9.56 -0.21
CA ILE A 58 24.51 8.39 -0.35
C ILE A 58 23.80 8.41 -1.73
N GLY A 59 23.61 9.60 -2.32
CA GLY A 59 22.91 9.76 -3.60
C GLY A 59 21.39 9.66 -3.48
N LEU A 60 20.83 9.93 -2.29
CA LEU A 60 19.39 10.08 -2.06
C LEU A 60 19.02 11.55 -2.20
N ARG A 61 18.25 11.85 -3.23
CA ARG A 61 17.72 13.20 -3.49
C ARG A 61 16.23 13.21 -3.28
N ASP A 62 15.71 14.36 -2.85
CA ASP A 62 14.27 14.65 -2.78
C ASP A 62 13.49 13.57 -2.01
N LEU A 63 13.92 13.30 -0.77
CA LEU A 63 13.19 12.40 0.13
C LEU A 63 11.82 13.01 0.43
N PRO A 64 10.74 12.22 0.29
CA PRO A 64 9.40 12.68 0.65
C PRO A 64 9.31 12.95 2.14
N GLU A 65 8.56 13.98 2.51
CA GLU A 65 8.28 14.28 3.90
C GLU A 65 7.27 13.29 4.47
N TYR A 66 7.47 12.91 5.73
CA TYR A 66 6.48 12.10 6.44
C TYR A 66 5.22 12.94 6.70
N SER A 67 4.08 12.32 6.49
CA SER A 67 2.79 12.95 6.81
C SER A 67 2.76 13.42 8.26
N PRO A 68 2.35 14.66 8.52
CA PRO A 68 2.39 15.25 9.87
C PRO A 68 1.48 14.49 10.85
N GLU A 69 0.45 13.87 10.35
CA GLU A 69 -0.49 13.08 11.15
C GLU A 69 -0.62 11.66 10.60
N PRO A 70 -0.09 10.65 11.32
CA PRO A 70 -0.19 9.26 10.91
C PRO A 70 -1.65 8.76 10.84
N VAL A 71 -1.97 7.91 9.87
CA VAL A 71 -3.29 7.28 9.69
C VAL A 71 -3.84 6.73 11.00
N ARG A 72 -3.02 6.00 11.76
CA ARG A 72 -3.44 5.41 13.03
C ARG A 72 -3.95 6.45 14.04
N ARG A 73 -3.29 7.61 14.15
CA ARG A 73 -3.70 8.67 15.11
C ARG A 73 -5.05 9.26 14.75
N ARG A 74 -5.27 9.50 13.46
CA ARG A 74 -6.55 10.01 12.97
C ARG A 74 -7.68 9.02 13.18
N LEU A 75 -7.46 7.76 12.86
CA LEU A 75 -8.45 6.70 13.06
C LEU A 75 -8.83 6.51 14.53
N LEU A 76 -7.87 6.65 15.47
CA LEU A 76 -8.16 6.60 16.92
C LEU A 76 -9.06 7.75 17.38
N ASN A 77 -9.01 8.90 16.70
CA ASN A 77 -9.83 10.08 17.01
C ASN A 77 -11.15 10.12 16.21
N SER A 78 -11.39 9.14 15.37
CA SER A 78 -12.60 8.98 14.56
C SER A 78 -13.49 7.87 15.13
N ALA A 79 -14.72 7.78 14.64
CA ALA A 79 -15.63 6.67 14.95
C ALA A 79 -15.30 5.39 14.14
N ALA A 80 -14.07 5.26 13.63
CA ALA A 80 -13.66 4.11 12.83
C ALA A 80 -13.69 2.83 13.69
N PRO A 81 -14.25 1.73 13.16
CA PRO A 81 -14.28 0.47 13.87
C PRO A 81 -12.86 -0.07 14.05
N ALA A 82 -12.57 -0.64 15.21
CA ALA A 82 -11.31 -1.30 15.46
C ALA A 82 -11.14 -2.53 14.53
N PHE A 83 -9.94 -2.71 14.00
CA PHE A 83 -9.62 -3.90 13.24
C PHE A 83 -9.32 -5.05 14.22
N ASP A 84 -10.32 -5.86 14.46
CA ASP A 84 -10.23 -7.11 15.23
C ASP A 84 -10.48 -8.29 14.29
N LEU A 85 -9.41 -8.85 13.75
CA LEU A 85 -9.51 -9.89 12.72
C LEU A 85 -10.19 -11.16 13.24
N ASP A 86 -9.87 -11.60 14.45
CA ASP A 86 -10.45 -12.81 15.02
C ASP A 86 -11.96 -12.63 15.26
N GLY A 87 -12.36 -11.45 15.73
CA GLY A 87 -13.76 -11.07 15.85
C GLY A 87 -14.48 -10.98 14.50
N LEU A 88 -13.81 -10.47 13.46
CA LEU A 88 -14.39 -10.40 12.11
C LEU A 88 -14.62 -11.77 11.48
N ILE A 89 -13.69 -12.71 11.66
CA ILE A 89 -13.82 -14.08 11.14
C ILE A 89 -15.01 -14.84 11.75
N LEU A 90 -15.42 -14.47 12.96
CA LEU A 90 -16.54 -15.11 13.66
C LEU A 90 -17.91 -14.55 13.30
N ARG A 91 -17.98 -13.44 12.55
CA ARG A 91 -19.24 -12.82 12.13
C ARG A 91 -19.85 -13.56 10.94
N THR A 92 -21.18 -13.40 10.80
CA THR A 92 -21.88 -13.97 9.65
C THR A 92 -21.66 -13.14 8.39
N PRO A 93 -21.80 -13.76 7.18
CA PRO A 93 -21.71 -13.01 5.93
C PRO A 93 -22.67 -11.81 5.84
N GLU A 94 -23.88 -11.93 6.41
CA GLU A 94 -24.90 -10.89 6.43
C GLU A 94 -24.45 -9.69 7.26
N GLU A 95 -23.75 -9.91 8.37
CA GLU A 95 -23.19 -8.84 9.22
C GLU A 95 -22.04 -8.10 8.52
N LEU A 96 -21.41 -8.75 7.54
CA LEU A 96 -20.24 -8.23 6.83
C LEU A 96 -20.53 -7.78 5.39
N GLU A 97 -21.78 -7.90 4.93
CA GLU A 97 -22.17 -7.65 3.53
C GLU A 97 -21.72 -6.30 2.99
N GLN A 98 -21.75 -5.28 3.83
CA GLN A 98 -21.32 -3.93 3.48
C GLN A 98 -19.96 -3.55 4.10
N SER A 99 -19.12 -4.54 4.33
CA SER A 99 -17.80 -4.30 4.91
C SER A 99 -16.71 -4.33 3.87
N VAL A 100 -15.63 -3.56 4.13
CA VAL A 100 -14.40 -3.59 3.33
C VAL A 100 -13.19 -3.45 4.23
N ILE A 101 -12.12 -4.15 3.92
CA ILE A 101 -10.83 -4.03 4.60
C ILE A 101 -9.91 -3.18 3.73
N LEU A 102 -9.49 -2.02 4.25
CA LEU A 102 -8.50 -1.15 3.63
C LEU A 102 -7.10 -1.54 4.12
N LEU A 103 -6.29 -2.06 3.20
CA LEU A 103 -4.90 -2.42 3.46
C LEU A 103 -4.02 -1.18 3.39
N GLN A 104 -3.06 -1.09 4.31
CA GLN A 104 -2.08 -0.01 4.33
C GLN A 104 -0.79 -0.42 3.61
N ASP A 105 -0.21 0.50 2.86
CA ASP A 105 1.13 0.42 2.29
C ASP A 105 2.04 1.53 2.84
N ALA A 106 3.35 1.41 2.59
CA ALA A 106 4.31 2.35 3.16
C ALA A 106 4.21 3.76 2.55
N PHE A 107 3.87 3.86 1.25
CA PHE A 107 3.88 5.14 0.56
C PHE A 107 2.68 5.98 0.96
N THR A 108 1.48 5.44 0.83
CA THR A 108 0.26 6.17 1.18
C THR A 108 0.15 6.38 2.69
N SER A 109 0.49 5.38 3.51
CA SER A 109 0.31 5.50 4.96
C SER A 109 1.33 6.40 5.65
N PHE A 110 2.57 6.48 5.15
CA PHE A 110 3.63 7.25 5.82
C PHE A 110 3.85 8.63 5.22
N TYR A 111 3.63 8.79 3.91
CA TYR A 111 3.93 10.04 3.20
C TYR A 111 2.68 10.76 2.70
N GLU A 112 1.59 10.04 2.43
CA GLU A 112 0.33 10.58 1.90
C GLU A 112 -0.88 10.11 2.73
N SER A 113 -0.78 10.17 4.06
CA SER A 113 -1.83 9.68 4.97
C SER A 113 -3.20 10.30 4.72
N GLN A 114 -3.24 11.52 4.17
CA GLN A 114 -4.48 12.19 3.80
C GLN A 114 -5.25 11.42 2.72
N LEU A 115 -4.55 10.83 1.73
CA LEU A 115 -5.16 10.02 0.68
C LEU A 115 -5.88 8.78 1.27
N VAL A 116 -5.25 8.13 2.26
CA VAL A 116 -5.86 6.97 2.94
C VAL A 116 -7.16 7.38 3.63
N LEU A 117 -7.16 8.55 4.27
CA LEU A 117 -8.32 9.05 5.00
C LEU A 117 -9.44 9.50 4.07
N GLU A 118 -9.12 10.18 2.99
CA GLU A 118 -10.11 10.60 1.98
C GLU A 118 -10.76 9.38 1.32
N PHE A 119 -9.99 8.34 1.03
CA PHE A 119 -10.54 7.10 0.51
C PHE A 119 -11.39 6.35 1.56
N TYR A 120 -10.96 6.32 2.81
CA TYR A 120 -11.75 5.81 3.93
C TYR A 120 -13.10 6.54 4.02
N GLU A 121 -13.10 7.88 4.01
CA GLU A 121 -14.29 8.70 4.06
C GLU A 121 -15.20 8.46 2.86
N LEU A 122 -14.64 8.37 1.65
CA LEU A 122 -15.40 8.03 0.43
C LEU A 122 -16.13 6.71 0.58
N LEU A 123 -15.46 5.67 1.06
CA LEU A 123 -16.08 4.36 1.27
C LEU A 123 -17.19 4.41 2.32
N CYS A 124 -17.00 5.16 3.40
CA CYS A 124 -18.04 5.38 4.42
C CYS A 124 -19.25 6.10 3.83
N HIS A 125 -19.05 7.12 2.98
CA HIS A 125 -20.14 7.82 2.28
C HIS A 125 -20.89 6.91 1.28
N LEU A 126 -20.21 5.91 0.72
CA LEU A 126 -20.83 4.88 -0.12
C LEU A 126 -21.56 3.79 0.70
N GLY A 127 -21.64 3.95 2.03
CA GLY A 127 -22.34 3.06 2.94
C GLY A 127 -21.55 1.81 3.35
N TYR A 128 -20.22 1.81 3.20
CA TYR A 128 -19.39 0.73 3.69
C TYR A 128 -18.99 0.90 5.16
N THR A 129 -18.95 -0.20 5.87
CA THR A 129 -18.20 -0.30 7.12
C THR A 129 -16.74 -0.60 6.79
N VAL A 130 -15.86 0.35 7.03
CA VAL A 130 -14.45 0.28 6.61
C VAL A 130 -13.56 -0.10 7.79
N TYR A 131 -12.90 -1.24 7.68
CA TYR A 131 -11.89 -1.69 8.63
C TYR A 131 -10.50 -1.40 8.07
N VAL A 132 -9.76 -0.50 8.71
CA VAL A 132 -8.39 -0.19 8.29
C VAL A 132 -7.44 -1.18 8.96
N ALA A 133 -6.87 -2.08 8.16
CA ALA A 133 -5.94 -3.08 8.65
C ALA A 133 -4.63 -2.44 9.14
N PRO A 134 -3.94 -3.02 10.14
CA PRO A 134 -2.63 -2.53 10.55
C PRO A 134 -1.63 -2.66 9.40
N PHE A 135 -0.64 -1.75 9.37
CA PHE A 135 0.41 -1.80 8.36
C PHE A 135 1.21 -3.11 8.44
N HIS A 136 1.28 -3.80 7.30
CA HIS A 136 2.14 -4.95 7.09
C HIS A 136 3.08 -4.70 5.91
N PRO A 137 4.41 -4.95 6.06
CA PRO A 137 5.35 -4.83 4.94
C PRO A 137 4.98 -5.75 3.79
N ASN A 138 5.03 -5.25 2.56
CA ASN A 138 4.80 -6.06 1.35
C ASN A 138 6.10 -6.40 0.60
N GLY A 139 7.21 -5.74 0.95
CA GLY A 139 8.52 -5.99 0.38
C GLY A 139 8.77 -5.37 -1.00
N LYS A 140 7.87 -4.55 -1.53
CA LYS A 140 8.06 -3.92 -2.85
C LYS A 140 9.39 -3.17 -2.97
N PRO A 141 9.84 -2.36 -1.99
CA PRO A 141 11.14 -1.72 -2.03
C PRO A 141 12.31 -2.71 -2.11
N LEU A 142 12.21 -3.85 -1.44
CA LEU A 142 13.21 -4.91 -1.51
C LEU A 142 13.27 -5.52 -2.90
N HIS A 143 12.11 -5.84 -3.49
CA HIS A 143 12.01 -6.38 -4.84
C HIS A 143 12.64 -5.44 -5.87
N VAL A 144 12.25 -4.16 -5.87
CA VAL A 144 12.75 -3.15 -6.83
C VAL A 144 14.27 -2.98 -6.76
N LYS A 145 14.85 -3.21 -5.57
CA LYS A 145 16.30 -3.12 -5.34
C LYS A 145 17.05 -4.44 -5.48
N GLY A 146 16.38 -5.52 -5.87
CA GLY A 146 16.99 -6.84 -6.07
C GLY A 146 17.50 -7.47 -4.79
N PHE A 147 16.77 -7.33 -3.67
CA PHE A 147 16.99 -8.12 -2.45
C PHE A 147 16.02 -9.30 -2.44
N LEU A 148 16.15 -10.19 -3.42
CA LEU A 148 15.14 -11.23 -3.68
C LEU A 148 14.94 -12.19 -2.50
N ASP A 149 16.01 -12.63 -1.83
CA ASP A 149 15.90 -13.50 -0.65
C ASP A 149 15.13 -12.82 0.51
N LYS A 150 15.36 -11.51 0.70
CA LYS A 150 14.65 -10.75 1.73
C LYS A 150 13.20 -10.52 1.32
N PHE A 151 12.98 -10.22 0.04
CA PHE A 151 11.65 -10.08 -0.53
C PHE A 151 10.83 -11.36 -0.37
N GLN A 152 11.40 -12.53 -0.69
CA GLN A 152 10.74 -13.82 -0.52
C GLN A 152 10.28 -14.04 0.93
N LYS A 153 11.14 -13.80 1.91
CA LYS A 153 10.78 -13.93 3.34
C LYS A 153 9.63 -13.00 3.74
N VAL A 154 9.63 -11.77 3.23
CA VAL A 154 8.54 -10.82 3.47
C VAL A 154 7.26 -11.30 2.79
N ALA A 155 7.34 -11.74 1.53
CA ALA A 155 6.21 -12.28 0.77
C ALA A 155 5.58 -13.49 1.47
N GLU A 156 6.37 -14.47 1.92
CA GLU A 156 5.90 -15.63 2.67
C GLU A 156 5.15 -15.24 3.96
N LYS A 157 5.71 -14.30 4.71
CA LYS A 157 5.09 -13.81 5.96
C LYS A 157 3.79 -13.05 5.69
N ASN A 158 3.82 -12.16 4.70
CA ASN A 158 2.67 -11.33 4.36
C ASN A 158 1.55 -12.16 3.73
N THR A 159 1.88 -13.14 2.90
CA THR A 159 0.92 -14.10 2.34
C THR A 159 0.15 -14.85 3.43
N LYS A 160 0.85 -15.36 4.45
CA LYS A 160 0.20 -16.03 5.59
C LYS A 160 -0.79 -15.10 6.31
N TRP A 161 -0.43 -13.85 6.48
CA TRP A 161 -1.31 -12.86 7.08
C TRP A 161 -2.50 -12.52 6.19
N LEU A 162 -2.29 -12.31 4.88
CA LEU A 162 -3.37 -12.02 3.93
C LEU A 162 -4.35 -13.19 3.78
N ILE A 163 -3.86 -14.43 3.80
CA ILE A 163 -4.71 -15.63 3.86
C ILE A 163 -5.58 -15.62 5.12
N HIS A 164 -5.01 -15.22 6.26
CA HIS A 164 -5.78 -15.12 7.49
C HIS A 164 -6.85 -14.02 7.40
N VAL A 165 -6.51 -12.86 6.85
CA VAL A 165 -7.48 -11.77 6.60
C VAL A 165 -8.60 -12.23 5.65
N ALA A 166 -8.25 -12.94 4.57
CA ALA A 166 -9.21 -13.44 3.59
C ALA A 166 -10.27 -14.39 4.17
N ARG A 167 -9.97 -15.06 5.30
CA ARG A 167 -10.95 -15.92 6.01
C ARG A 167 -12.16 -15.17 6.54
N SER A 168 -12.07 -13.86 6.71
CA SER A 168 -13.23 -13.04 7.08
C SER A 168 -14.27 -12.94 5.97
N GLY A 169 -13.92 -13.30 4.73
CA GLY A 169 -14.79 -13.11 3.55
C GLY A 169 -14.98 -11.65 3.12
N ILE A 170 -14.39 -10.67 3.83
CA ILE A 170 -14.52 -9.25 3.53
C ILE A 170 -13.57 -8.88 2.38
N PRO A 171 -14.04 -8.15 1.35
CA PRO A 171 -13.19 -7.66 0.28
C PRO A 171 -12.04 -6.81 0.82
N MET A 172 -10.82 -7.09 0.33
CA MET A 172 -9.62 -6.31 0.64
C MET A 172 -9.33 -5.32 -0.49
N VAL A 173 -9.01 -4.08 -0.15
CA VAL A 173 -8.61 -3.04 -1.11
C VAL A 173 -7.31 -2.37 -0.68
N GLY A 174 -6.44 -2.10 -1.64
CA GLY A 174 -5.19 -1.35 -1.43
C GLY A 174 -5.15 -0.13 -2.35
N LEU A 175 -4.52 0.97 -1.90
CA LEU A 175 -4.51 2.23 -2.64
C LEU A 175 -3.43 2.29 -3.72
N ASP A 176 -2.20 1.89 -3.40
CA ASP A 176 -1.08 1.96 -4.33
C ASP A 176 -1.15 0.80 -5.35
N PRO A 177 -1.34 1.10 -6.66
CA PRO A 177 -1.39 0.07 -7.68
C PRO A 177 -0.11 -0.76 -7.76
N SER A 178 1.06 -0.19 -7.47
CA SER A 178 2.32 -0.93 -7.54
C SER A 178 2.42 -1.98 -6.44
N VAL A 179 1.82 -1.70 -5.28
CA VAL A 179 1.74 -2.63 -4.16
C VAL A 179 0.68 -3.70 -4.40
N VAL A 180 -0.53 -3.31 -4.80
CA VAL A 180 -1.62 -4.26 -5.08
C VAL A 180 -1.22 -5.26 -6.15
N LEU A 181 -0.63 -4.77 -7.25
CA LEU A 181 -0.20 -5.62 -8.35
C LEU A 181 1.03 -6.47 -8.00
N THR A 182 1.80 -6.12 -6.96
CA THR A 182 2.85 -6.99 -6.43
C THR A 182 2.29 -8.31 -5.91
N TYR A 183 1.13 -8.29 -5.29
CA TYR A 183 0.47 -9.53 -4.84
C TYR A 183 0.05 -10.42 -6.01
N ARG A 184 -0.35 -9.82 -7.14
CA ARG A 184 -0.84 -10.53 -8.33
C ARG A 184 0.24 -11.04 -9.28
N ASP A 185 1.46 -10.54 -9.19
CA ASP A 185 2.55 -10.90 -10.11
C ASP A 185 3.82 -11.33 -9.36
N GLU A 186 4.47 -10.42 -8.66
CA GLU A 186 5.77 -10.69 -8.07
C GLU A 186 5.70 -11.74 -6.94
N TYR A 187 4.60 -11.79 -6.17
CA TYR A 187 4.42 -12.80 -5.13
C TYR A 187 4.25 -14.19 -5.72
N LEU A 188 3.43 -14.35 -6.77
CA LEU A 188 3.27 -15.63 -7.46
C LEU A 188 4.61 -16.16 -7.94
N LYS A 189 5.41 -15.31 -8.57
CA LYS A 189 6.72 -15.69 -9.13
C LYS A 189 7.75 -16.04 -8.06
N ILE A 190 7.83 -15.28 -6.98
CA ILE A 190 8.84 -15.50 -5.94
C ILE A 190 8.50 -16.69 -5.04
N LEU A 191 7.22 -16.99 -4.86
CA LEU A 191 6.74 -18.11 -4.07
C LEU A 191 6.62 -19.39 -4.91
N GLY A 192 6.71 -19.29 -6.24
CA GLY A 192 6.53 -20.42 -7.15
C GLY A 192 5.10 -20.93 -7.23
N GLU A 193 4.12 -20.07 -6.96
CA GLU A 193 2.70 -20.37 -6.97
C GLU A 193 2.05 -19.92 -8.28
N ASN A 194 0.99 -20.60 -8.69
CA ASN A 194 0.19 -20.19 -9.84
C ASN A 194 -0.95 -19.26 -9.44
N GLU A 195 -1.43 -19.38 -8.22
CA GLU A 195 -2.54 -18.62 -7.65
C GLU A 195 -2.35 -18.46 -6.15
N LEU A 196 -2.80 -17.34 -5.60
CA LEU A 196 -2.85 -17.11 -4.16
C LEU A 196 -4.31 -17.20 -3.68
N PRO A 197 -4.57 -17.77 -2.49
CA PRO A 197 -5.94 -17.98 -1.98
C PRO A 197 -6.49 -16.66 -1.35
N PHE A 198 -6.21 -15.52 -1.96
CA PHE A 198 -6.75 -14.22 -1.61
C PHE A 198 -6.66 -13.26 -2.80
N GLU A 199 -7.55 -12.29 -2.82
CA GLU A 199 -7.54 -11.20 -3.78
C GLU A 199 -7.45 -9.85 -3.05
N VAL A 200 -6.61 -8.94 -3.57
CA VAL A 200 -6.59 -7.55 -3.15
C VAL A 200 -7.02 -6.70 -4.33
N LEU A 201 -8.08 -5.93 -4.16
CA LEU A 201 -8.66 -5.09 -5.18
C LEU A 201 -7.93 -3.75 -5.27
N LEU A 202 -7.88 -3.21 -6.48
CA LEU A 202 -7.60 -1.79 -6.70
C LEU A 202 -8.84 -0.96 -6.35
N PRO A 203 -8.71 0.34 -6.01
CA PRO A 203 -9.85 1.21 -5.71
C PRO A 203 -10.92 1.20 -6.80
N GLN A 204 -10.51 1.31 -8.07
CA GLN A 204 -11.43 1.31 -9.20
C GLN A 204 -12.15 -0.02 -9.39
N GLU A 205 -11.52 -1.15 -9.07
CA GLU A 205 -12.16 -2.48 -9.16
C GLU A 205 -13.25 -2.62 -8.09
N LEU A 206 -13.00 -2.12 -6.88
CA LEU A 206 -13.99 -2.06 -5.83
C LEU A 206 -15.16 -1.15 -6.22
N LEU A 207 -14.89 0.03 -6.78
CA LEU A 207 -15.92 0.99 -7.20
C LEU A 207 -16.76 0.45 -8.36
N VAL A 208 -16.18 -0.29 -9.29
CA VAL A 208 -16.91 -0.97 -10.37
C VAL A 208 -17.82 -2.08 -9.81
N LYS A 209 -17.34 -2.89 -8.90
CA LYS A 209 -18.16 -3.89 -8.19
C LYS A 209 -19.33 -3.24 -7.41
N SER A 210 -19.17 -1.98 -7.02
CA SER A 210 -20.14 -1.17 -6.27
C SER A 210 -20.88 -0.15 -7.16
N SER A 211 -20.94 -0.38 -8.45
CA SER A 211 -21.38 0.62 -9.45
C SER A 211 -22.77 1.20 -9.20
N GLU A 212 -23.69 0.44 -8.62
CA GLU A 212 -25.05 0.92 -8.30
C GLU A 212 -25.00 2.00 -7.20
N LYS A 213 -24.30 1.71 -6.09
CA LYS A 213 -24.11 2.67 -5.00
C LYS A 213 -23.38 3.93 -5.48
N PHE A 214 -22.37 3.76 -6.33
CA PHE A 214 -21.62 4.87 -6.90
C PHE A 214 -22.47 5.72 -7.84
N ARG A 215 -23.39 5.13 -8.63
CA ARG A 215 -24.33 5.85 -9.47
C ARG A 215 -25.30 6.71 -8.67
N GLU A 216 -25.85 6.19 -7.59
CA GLU A 216 -26.74 6.96 -6.69
C GLU A 216 -25.99 8.17 -6.11
N PHE A 217 -24.77 7.98 -5.67
CA PHE A 217 -23.91 9.07 -5.18
C PHE A 217 -23.58 10.08 -6.28
N ALA A 218 -23.19 9.63 -7.48
CA ALA A 218 -22.82 10.49 -8.60
C ALA A 218 -24.01 11.30 -9.16
N VAL A 219 -25.22 10.76 -9.14
CA VAL A 219 -26.44 11.49 -9.56
C VAL A 219 -26.75 12.65 -8.61
N SER A 220 -26.41 12.54 -7.34
CA SER A 220 -26.60 13.63 -6.36
C SER A 220 -25.54 14.74 -6.51
N ALA A 221 -24.38 14.43 -7.08
CA ALA A 221 -23.32 15.39 -7.38
C ALA A 221 -23.60 16.10 -8.72
N LYS A 222 -24.33 17.22 -8.69
CA LYS A 222 -24.70 17.98 -9.90
C LYS A 222 -23.50 18.55 -10.66
N SER A 223 -23.36 18.15 -11.87
CA SER A 223 -23.06 18.72 -13.20
C SER A 223 -22.38 20.11 -13.28
N ASN A 224 -21.19 20.29 -12.80
CA ASN A 224 -20.19 21.23 -13.33
C ASN A 224 -18.80 20.72 -12.91
N LEU A 225 -18.56 19.42 -13.10
CA LEU A 225 -17.24 18.88 -12.86
C LEU A 225 -16.29 19.34 -13.97
N PRO A 226 -15.08 19.79 -13.62
CA PRO A 226 -14.06 20.08 -14.60
C PRO A 226 -13.70 18.81 -15.38
N GLU A 227 -13.24 18.99 -16.61
CA GLU A 227 -12.73 17.86 -17.39
C GLU A 227 -11.45 17.31 -16.73
N TYR A 228 -11.46 16.03 -16.42
CA TYR A 228 -10.31 15.33 -15.84
C TYR A 228 -9.65 14.45 -16.91
N GLN A 229 -8.32 14.52 -17.00
CA GLN A 229 -7.53 13.58 -17.81
C GLN A 229 -7.06 12.44 -16.93
N LEU A 230 -7.46 11.21 -17.27
CA LEU A 230 -7.04 10.01 -16.55
C LEU A 230 -5.69 9.51 -17.08
N LEU A 231 -4.64 9.60 -16.26
CA LEU A 231 -3.34 8.99 -16.53
C LEU A 231 -3.24 7.66 -15.76
N GLY A 232 -3.48 6.54 -16.45
CA GLY A 232 -3.34 5.22 -15.83
C GLY A 232 -1.89 4.91 -15.44
N HIS A 233 -1.71 4.32 -14.25
CA HIS A 233 -0.40 3.89 -13.76
C HIS A 233 0.25 2.86 -14.70
N CYS A 234 1.57 2.93 -14.90
CA CYS A 234 2.30 2.09 -15.85
C CYS A 234 2.12 0.58 -15.59
N THR A 235 2.09 0.17 -14.33
CA THR A 235 1.86 -1.24 -13.96
C THR A 235 0.42 -1.67 -14.26
N GLN A 236 -0.56 -0.81 -14.09
CA GLN A 236 -1.95 -1.08 -14.47
C GLN A 236 -2.09 -1.28 -15.98
N LYS A 237 -1.43 -0.45 -16.79
CA LYS A 237 -1.45 -0.57 -18.26
C LYS A 237 -0.85 -1.88 -18.76
N THR A 238 0.08 -2.47 -18.01
CA THR A 238 0.79 -3.70 -18.42
C THR A 238 0.19 -4.98 -17.86
N GLN A 239 -0.46 -4.94 -16.71
CA GLN A 239 -0.99 -6.12 -16.02
C GLN A 239 -2.51 -6.20 -16.02
N VAL A 240 -3.19 -5.07 -16.05
CA VAL A 240 -4.64 -5.00 -16.20
C VAL A 240 -4.92 -4.51 -17.61
N GLN A 241 -5.43 -5.38 -18.47
CA GLN A 241 -5.94 -4.95 -19.77
C GLN A 241 -7.16 -4.06 -19.51
N LEU A 242 -6.92 -2.77 -19.47
CA LEU A 242 -8.00 -1.77 -19.50
C LEU A 242 -8.54 -1.77 -20.93
N SER A 243 -9.50 -2.64 -21.18
CA SER A 243 -10.35 -2.61 -22.39
C SER A 243 -11.40 -1.53 -22.25
#